data_862346fa671e4ef140d2742089b538c6
#
_entry.id   862346fa671e4ef140d2742089b538c6
#
_cell.length_a   1.000
_cell.length_b   1.000
_cell.length_c   1.000
_cell.angle_alpha   90.00
_cell.angle_beta   90.00
_cell.angle_gamma   90.00
#
_symmetry.space_group_name_H-M   'P 1'
#
loop_
_entity.id
_entity.type
_entity.pdbx_description
1 polymer ?
#
loop_
_entity_poly.entity_id
_entity_poly.type
_entity_poly.pdbx_seq_one_letter_code
_entity_poly.pdbx_strand_id
1 'polypeptide(L)'
;MSHVQRVLVHGAPPLFRAAAVSVLASRSSRFALAAVVGTLVLSFNWGSRLLLTNDDSRFPVLARDILVNGHWLLPALPDSTFHLVKPPLAVWLIALASWPTGSVSVRTAVLPSLLAAIGVVLLTYWLGCRLFGPEAGIVGGLTVATTVGVYTMAHSSMPDMVQLLAGTGAIAVYVAASFADKRGWLVLFYGVIGLGSLAKGAAGFVPLAIVIGDTIMAHGAAGRRRLVSIPGWIVLACLALPWWIVAAASAGHKKFVHGFVLNDQLLAYFGRDYWGWQTIAEPISFAVTVMLPWGVLLPFAIRRALREADPDTVRRVRLLLVWLATVFVLIAVSGKQRERYYLPLCPAAALLIGWWYSTLAWRGRARAFAGAWIAVVAAGVVLVELDTPHFNATTDLRALRTVLSQARAPVYSLDLQDLALSFNLDRAVVNAKTLQRFEARVRHAETGYLIISDRALRTQPGDPCMRRLAGGLVTRQPFTVLDPTECSRRP
;
A
#
# COMPACT_ATOMS: atom_id res chain seq x y z
N MET A 1 5.54 -39.49 -3.28
CA MET A 1 4.48 -38.80 -2.52
C MET A 1 5.13 -38.06 -1.37
N SER A 2 5.00 -36.75 -1.33
CA SER A 2 5.57 -35.92 -0.26
C SER A 2 4.82 -36.19 1.06
N HIS A 3 5.49 -35.96 2.18
CA HIS A 3 4.95 -36.21 3.53
C HIS A 3 3.65 -35.42 3.82
N VAL A 4 3.45 -34.25 3.17
CA VAL A 4 2.25 -33.41 3.24
C VAL A 4 1.01 -34.14 2.68
N GLN A 5 1.18 -34.95 1.63
CA GLN A 5 0.08 -35.73 1.04
C GLN A 5 -0.48 -36.81 1.99
N ARG A 6 0.33 -37.34 2.90
CA ARG A 6 -0.13 -38.36 3.85
C ARG A 6 -0.91 -37.81 5.07
N VAL A 7 -0.64 -36.59 5.46
CA VAL A 7 -1.12 -36.03 6.73
C VAL A 7 -2.51 -35.39 6.63
N LEU A 8 -2.82 -34.74 5.52
CA LEU A 8 -4.16 -34.15 5.27
C LEU A 8 -5.25 -35.21 5.00
N VAL A 9 -4.83 -36.46 4.76
CA VAL A 9 -5.70 -37.51 4.23
C VAL A 9 -6.25 -38.46 5.29
N HIS A 10 -5.68 -38.57 6.50
CA HIS A 10 -6.02 -39.65 7.44
C HIS A 10 -7.29 -39.42 8.27
N GLY A 11 -7.95 -38.26 8.22
CA GLY A 11 -9.19 -37.98 8.98
C GLY A 11 -10.43 -37.70 8.12
N ALA A 12 -10.31 -37.64 6.77
CA ALA A 12 -11.45 -37.34 5.90
C ALA A 12 -12.04 -38.61 5.24
N PRO A 13 -13.33 -38.61 4.81
CA PRO A 13 -13.94 -39.69 4.06
C PRO A 13 -13.11 -40.03 2.77
N PRO A 14 -13.11 -41.29 2.32
CA PRO A 14 -12.20 -41.76 1.26
C PRO A 14 -12.32 -40.98 -0.07
N LEU A 15 -13.49 -40.47 -0.41
CA LEU A 15 -13.71 -39.64 -1.60
C LEU A 15 -13.03 -38.26 -1.47
N PHE A 16 -13.09 -37.63 -0.30
CA PHE A 16 -12.38 -36.38 -0.03
C PHE A 16 -10.85 -36.56 0.03
N ARG A 17 -10.41 -37.75 0.46
CA ARG A 17 -8.99 -38.13 0.47
C ARG A 17 -8.41 -38.22 -0.93
N ALA A 18 -9.10 -38.87 -1.85
CA ALA A 18 -8.67 -39.04 -3.23
C ALA A 18 -8.66 -37.68 -3.97
N ALA A 19 -9.68 -36.84 -3.76
CA ALA A 19 -9.76 -35.50 -4.36
C ALA A 19 -8.68 -34.56 -3.81
N ALA A 20 -8.45 -34.53 -2.48
CA ALA A 20 -7.40 -33.69 -1.88
C ALA A 20 -5.99 -34.10 -2.31
N VAL A 21 -5.70 -35.39 -2.47
CA VAL A 21 -4.42 -35.89 -2.98
C VAL A 21 -4.22 -35.53 -4.44
N SER A 22 -5.24 -35.61 -5.29
CA SER A 22 -5.15 -35.24 -6.71
C SER A 22 -4.99 -33.74 -6.90
N VAL A 23 -5.70 -32.91 -6.13
CA VAL A 23 -5.60 -31.45 -6.18
C VAL A 23 -4.21 -30.95 -5.76
N LEU A 24 -3.53 -31.62 -4.82
CA LEU A 24 -2.18 -31.24 -4.38
C LEU A 24 -1.06 -31.89 -5.25
N ALA A 25 -1.39 -32.76 -6.21
CA ALA A 25 -0.41 -33.47 -7.01
C ALA A 25 0.19 -32.61 -8.13
N SER A 26 -0.59 -31.74 -8.76
CA SER A 26 -0.11 -30.94 -9.89
C SER A 26 0.38 -29.53 -9.49
N ARG A 27 1.28 -28.95 -10.29
CA ARG A 27 1.70 -27.53 -10.11
C ARG A 27 0.54 -26.55 -10.28
N SER A 28 -0.31 -26.81 -11.27
CA SER A 28 -1.48 -25.98 -11.58
C SER A 28 -2.51 -25.96 -10.43
N SER A 29 -2.79 -27.13 -9.83
CA SER A 29 -3.74 -27.22 -8.73
C SER A 29 -3.24 -26.50 -7.47
N ARG A 30 -1.95 -26.56 -7.17
CA ARG A 30 -1.35 -25.83 -6.03
C ARG A 30 -1.35 -24.31 -6.25
N PHE A 31 -1.08 -23.88 -7.48
CA PHE A 31 -1.19 -22.48 -7.86
C PHE A 31 -2.65 -22.00 -7.73
N ALA A 32 -3.60 -22.77 -8.26
CA ALA A 32 -5.02 -22.45 -8.14
C ALA A 32 -5.48 -22.40 -6.67
N LEU A 33 -5.01 -23.30 -5.82
CA LEU A 33 -5.31 -23.28 -4.38
C LEU A 33 -4.79 -22.00 -3.73
N ALA A 34 -3.53 -21.61 -3.97
CA ALA A 34 -2.97 -20.39 -3.43
C ALA A 34 -3.72 -19.14 -3.95
N ALA A 35 -4.10 -19.14 -5.23
CA ALA A 35 -4.88 -18.07 -5.84
C ALA A 35 -6.28 -17.96 -5.21
N VAL A 36 -7.03 -19.05 -5.13
CA VAL A 36 -8.38 -19.05 -4.58
C VAL A 36 -8.37 -18.67 -3.10
N VAL A 37 -7.53 -19.31 -2.31
CA VAL A 37 -7.45 -19.04 -0.86
C VAL A 37 -6.97 -17.61 -0.60
N GLY A 38 -5.91 -17.17 -1.29
CA GLY A 38 -5.42 -15.79 -1.17
C GLY A 38 -6.48 -14.76 -1.57
N THR A 39 -7.23 -15.02 -2.65
CA THR A 39 -8.33 -14.14 -3.08
C THR A 39 -9.44 -14.10 -2.05
N LEU A 40 -9.90 -15.23 -1.53
CA LEU A 40 -10.96 -15.29 -0.52
C LEU A 40 -10.59 -14.53 0.74
N VAL A 41 -9.37 -14.75 1.26
CA VAL A 41 -8.90 -14.06 2.47
C VAL A 41 -8.77 -12.56 2.24
N LEU A 42 -8.12 -12.15 1.15
CA LEU A 42 -7.87 -10.73 0.88
C LEU A 42 -9.12 -9.96 0.43
N SER A 43 -10.11 -10.63 -0.18
CA SER A 43 -11.37 -9.98 -0.58
C SER A 43 -12.40 -9.93 0.55
N PHE A 44 -12.14 -10.59 1.68
CA PHE A 44 -13.07 -10.56 2.80
C PHE A 44 -13.31 -9.12 3.27
N ASN A 45 -14.57 -8.73 3.37
CA ASN A 45 -15.01 -7.39 3.76
C ASN A 45 -14.50 -6.23 2.86
N TRP A 46 -14.16 -6.55 1.59
CA TRP A 46 -13.64 -5.57 0.62
C TRP A 46 -14.62 -4.41 0.38
N GLY A 47 -14.13 -3.20 0.55
CA GLY A 47 -14.87 -1.96 0.31
C GLY A 47 -15.92 -1.61 1.36
N SER A 48 -15.93 -2.29 2.51
CA SER A 48 -16.86 -2.00 3.62
C SER A 48 -16.33 -0.94 4.59
N ARG A 49 -15.01 -0.73 4.67
CA ARG A 49 -14.38 0.27 5.51
C ARG A 49 -14.31 1.61 4.78
N LEU A 50 -14.79 2.68 5.41
CA LEU A 50 -14.73 4.03 4.85
C LEU A 50 -13.29 4.54 4.75
N LEU A 51 -13.02 5.39 3.75
CA LEU A 51 -11.75 6.10 3.61
C LEU A 51 -11.88 7.44 4.35
N LEU A 52 -11.29 7.51 5.54
CA LEU A 52 -11.53 8.61 6.48
C LEU A 52 -10.31 9.51 6.72
N THR A 53 -9.16 9.21 6.11
CA THR A 53 -7.97 10.05 6.21
C THR A 53 -7.70 10.76 4.89
N ASN A 54 -7.05 11.93 4.96
CA ASN A 54 -6.60 12.63 3.77
C ASN A 54 -5.62 11.80 2.93
N ASP A 55 -4.81 10.94 3.58
CA ASP A 55 -3.89 10.06 2.88
C ASP A 55 -4.64 9.01 2.04
N ASP A 56 -5.67 8.34 2.62
CA ASP A 56 -6.46 7.34 1.88
C ASP A 56 -7.37 8.00 0.82
N SER A 57 -8.00 9.12 1.15
CA SER A 57 -9.00 9.76 0.27
C SER A 57 -8.37 10.55 -0.88
N ARG A 58 -7.08 10.88 -0.80
CA ARG A 58 -6.38 11.66 -1.83
C ARG A 58 -6.43 11.01 -3.21
N PHE A 59 -6.10 9.73 -3.29
CA PHE A 59 -6.02 9.02 -4.57
C PHE A 59 -7.38 8.85 -5.25
N PRO A 60 -8.47 8.46 -4.55
CA PRO A 60 -9.79 8.43 -5.15
C PRO A 60 -10.34 9.82 -5.53
N VAL A 61 -10.01 10.89 -4.78
CA VAL A 61 -10.38 12.27 -5.17
C VAL A 61 -9.68 12.67 -6.47
N LEU A 62 -8.38 12.36 -6.61
CA LEU A 62 -7.64 12.60 -7.86
C LEU A 62 -8.15 11.73 -9.02
N ALA A 63 -8.56 10.49 -8.75
CA ALA A 63 -9.15 9.64 -9.78
C ALA A 63 -10.51 10.16 -10.24
N ARG A 64 -11.28 10.78 -9.34
CA ARG A 64 -12.52 11.48 -9.71
C ARG A 64 -12.24 12.66 -10.65
N ASP A 65 -11.21 13.44 -10.39
CA ASP A 65 -10.79 14.54 -11.26
C ASP A 65 -10.44 14.05 -12.67
N ILE A 66 -9.79 12.89 -12.79
CA ILE A 66 -9.56 12.24 -14.08
C ILE A 66 -10.87 11.93 -14.79
N LEU A 67 -11.83 11.32 -14.09
CA LEU A 67 -13.11 10.90 -14.71
C LEU A 67 -14.00 12.09 -15.10
N VAL A 68 -13.99 13.16 -14.32
CA VAL A 68 -14.86 14.33 -14.54
C VAL A 68 -14.22 15.33 -15.48
N ASN A 69 -12.94 15.63 -15.31
CA ASN A 69 -12.24 16.72 -16.00
C ASN A 69 -11.21 16.24 -17.04
N GLY A 70 -10.93 14.94 -17.12
CA GLY A 70 -9.97 14.38 -18.09
C GLY A 70 -8.50 14.67 -17.77
N HIS A 71 -8.13 15.05 -16.55
CA HIS A 71 -6.76 15.41 -16.17
C HIS A 71 -5.86 14.19 -15.92
N TRP A 72 -5.67 13.33 -16.94
CA TRP A 72 -4.92 12.09 -16.81
C TRP A 72 -3.45 12.27 -16.40
N LEU A 73 -2.77 13.27 -16.94
CA LEU A 73 -1.34 13.49 -16.67
C LEU A 73 -1.12 14.18 -15.32
N LEU A 74 -1.94 15.16 -15.00
CA LEU A 74 -1.80 16.00 -13.81
C LEU A 74 -3.15 16.18 -13.14
N PRO A 75 -3.65 15.15 -12.41
CA PRO A 75 -4.91 15.26 -11.70
C PRO A 75 -4.84 16.32 -10.59
N ALA A 76 -5.93 17.07 -10.43
CA ALA A 76 -6.03 18.18 -9.51
C ALA A 76 -6.79 17.83 -8.23
N LEU A 77 -6.44 18.51 -7.15
CA LEU A 77 -7.19 18.51 -5.90
C LEU A 77 -8.37 19.48 -5.97
N PRO A 78 -9.32 19.43 -5.00
CA PRO A 78 -10.50 20.32 -4.99
C PRO A 78 -10.20 21.81 -4.97
N ASP A 79 -8.99 22.22 -4.55
CA ASP A 79 -8.52 23.60 -4.60
C ASP A 79 -7.90 23.99 -5.96
N SER A 80 -8.09 23.14 -6.98
CA SER A 80 -7.53 23.29 -8.33
C SER A 80 -5.99 23.24 -8.39
N THR A 81 -5.33 22.76 -7.32
CA THR A 81 -3.88 22.54 -7.35
C THR A 81 -3.57 21.16 -7.93
N PHE A 82 -2.68 21.10 -8.91
CA PHE A 82 -2.20 19.83 -9.45
C PHE A 82 -1.40 19.06 -8.40
N HIS A 83 -1.66 17.76 -8.28
CA HIS A 83 -0.96 16.89 -7.34
C HIS A 83 0.35 16.40 -7.96
N LEU A 84 1.46 17.11 -7.68
CA LEU A 84 2.78 16.83 -8.24
C LEU A 84 3.67 15.94 -7.34
N VAL A 85 3.21 15.63 -6.13
CA VAL A 85 4.05 14.99 -5.10
C VAL A 85 4.23 13.50 -5.34
N LYS A 86 3.30 12.84 -6.04
CA LYS A 86 3.36 11.39 -6.28
C LYS A 86 3.01 11.04 -7.72
N PRO A 87 3.73 10.09 -8.33
CA PRO A 87 3.46 9.63 -9.68
C PRO A 87 2.06 9.02 -9.82
N PRO A 88 1.47 9.01 -11.01
CA PRO A 88 0.04 8.84 -11.21
C PRO A 88 -0.46 7.40 -11.33
N LEU A 89 0.40 6.37 -11.38
CA LEU A 89 0.00 5.00 -11.70
C LEU A 89 -1.14 4.49 -10.81
N ALA A 90 -1.07 4.73 -9.49
CA ALA A 90 -2.14 4.30 -8.59
C ALA A 90 -3.46 5.03 -8.87
N VAL A 91 -3.39 6.35 -9.16
CA VAL A 91 -4.57 7.16 -9.53
C VAL A 91 -5.17 6.68 -10.85
N TRP A 92 -4.34 6.39 -11.86
CA TRP A 92 -4.79 5.84 -13.13
C TRP A 92 -5.51 4.50 -12.96
N LEU A 93 -4.96 3.61 -12.14
CA LEU A 93 -5.59 2.31 -11.88
C LEU A 93 -6.95 2.45 -11.17
N ILE A 94 -7.09 3.41 -10.24
CA ILE A 94 -8.37 3.72 -9.59
C ILE A 94 -9.36 4.31 -10.62
N ALA A 95 -8.93 5.25 -11.45
CA ALA A 95 -9.76 5.84 -12.49
C ALA A 95 -10.24 4.77 -13.48
N LEU A 96 -9.35 3.88 -13.94
CA LEU A 96 -9.69 2.76 -14.82
C LEU A 96 -10.67 1.78 -14.16
N ALA A 97 -10.45 1.44 -12.88
CA ALA A 97 -11.38 0.58 -12.12
C ALA A 97 -12.76 1.21 -11.93
N SER A 98 -12.83 2.53 -11.90
CA SER A 98 -14.07 3.31 -11.73
C SER A 98 -14.74 3.69 -13.05
N TRP A 99 -14.03 3.55 -14.17
CA TRP A 99 -14.51 3.95 -15.50
C TRP A 99 -15.86 3.33 -15.87
N PRO A 100 -16.10 2.01 -15.65
CA PRO A 100 -17.38 1.41 -16.03
C PRO A 100 -18.61 1.97 -15.29
N THR A 101 -18.41 2.50 -14.08
CA THR A 101 -19.48 3.07 -13.25
C THR A 101 -19.59 4.59 -13.38
N GLY A 102 -18.62 5.25 -14.00
CA GLY A 102 -18.51 6.70 -14.09
C GLY A 102 -18.29 7.41 -12.75
N SER A 103 -18.15 6.67 -11.64
CA SER A 103 -18.01 7.23 -10.29
C SER A 103 -17.02 6.44 -9.45
N VAL A 104 -16.29 7.13 -8.57
CA VAL A 104 -15.30 6.50 -7.69
C VAL A 104 -15.95 6.14 -6.37
N SER A 105 -16.15 4.85 -6.14
CA SER A 105 -16.64 4.28 -4.87
C SER A 105 -15.46 3.77 -4.02
N VAL A 106 -15.73 3.45 -2.74
CA VAL A 106 -14.71 2.79 -1.89
C VAL A 106 -14.22 1.49 -2.54
N ARG A 107 -15.14 0.69 -3.10
CA ARG A 107 -14.79 -0.58 -3.77
C ARG A 107 -13.86 -0.38 -4.96
N THR A 108 -14.17 0.55 -5.85
CA THR A 108 -13.32 0.82 -7.02
C THR A 108 -12.01 1.49 -6.63
N ALA A 109 -11.99 2.30 -5.56
CA ALA A 109 -10.79 2.96 -5.06
C ALA A 109 -9.76 1.96 -4.48
N VAL A 110 -10.20 0.92 -3.78
CA VAL A 110 -9.31 -0.08 -3.20
C VAL A 110 -9.04 -1.29 -4.10
N LEU A 111 -9.80 -1.47 -5.20
CA LEU A 111 -9.65 -2.59 -6.13
C LEU A 111 -8.22 -2.77 -6.66
N PRO A 112 -7.49 -1.73 -7.09
CA PRO A 112 -6.12 -1.88 -7.54
C PRO A 112 -5.19 -2.43 -6.46
N SER A 113 -5.36 -2.01 -5.22
CA SER A 113 -4.58 -2.51 -4.07
C SER A 113 -4.90 -3.98 -3.76
N LEU A 114 -6.17 -4.36 -3.82
CA LEU A 114 -6.61 -5.75 -3.64
C LEU A 114 -6.01 -6.67 -4.70
N LEU A 115 -6.11 -6.30 -5.98
CA LEU A 115 -5.54 -7.08 -7.08
C LEU A 115 -4.01 -7.16 -6.98
N ALA A 116 -3.36 -6.07 -6.58
CA ALA A 116 -1.92 -6.06 -6.34
C ALA A 116 -1.53 -7.00 -5.19
N ALA A 117 -2.30 -7.03 -4.10
CA ALA A 117 -2.07 -7.95 -2.98
C ALA A 117 -2.19 -9.41 -3.40
N ILE A 118 -3.21 -9.76 -4.17
CA ILE A 118 -3.37 -11.10 -4.75
C ILE A 118 -2.14 -11.44 -5.62
N GLY A 119 -1.72 -10.50 -6.46
CA GLY A 119 -0.51 -10.65 -7.27
C GLY A 119 0.76 -10.89 -6.44
N VAL A 120 0.91 -10.19 -5.30
CA VAL A 120 2.02 -10.42 -4.35
C VAL A 120 1.98 -11.82 -3.76
N VAL A 121 0.80 -12.32 -3.37
CA VAL A 121 0.63 -13.70 -2.88
C VAL A 121 1.06 -14.72 -3.93
N LEU A 122 0.62 -14.55 -5.18
CA LEU A 122 0.97 -15.45 -6.28
C LEU A 122 2.47 -15.42 -6.62
N LEU A 123 3.06 -14.22 -6.65
CA LEU A 123 4.51 -14.07 -6.88
C LEU A 123 5.32 -14.66 -5.73
N THR A 124 4.89 -14.47 -4.47
CA THR A 124 5.55 -15.06 -3.30
C THR A 124 5.46 -16.59 -3.33
N TYR A 125 4.29 -17.15 -3.66
CA TYR A 125 4.13 -18.57 -3.91
C TYR A 125 5.07 -19.07 -4.99
N TRP A 126 5.11 -18.40 -6.14
CA TRP A 126 5.97 -18.77 -7.27
C TRP A 126 7.46 -18.71 -6.90
N LEU A 127 7.90 -17.63 -6.25
CA LEU A 127 9.27 -17.48 -5.75
C LEU A 127 9.64 -18.61 -4.78
N GLY A 128 8.78 -18.93 -3.83
CA GLY A 128 9.00 -20.01 -2.88
C GLY A 128 9.14 -21.36 -3.57
N CYS A 129 8.27 -21.65 -4.53
CA CYS A 129 8.37 -22.87 -5.36
C CYS A 129 9.67 -22.92 -6.15
N ARG A 130 10.10 -21.79 -6.70
CA ARG A 130 11.29 -21.70 -7.53
C ARG A 130 12.58 -21.81 -6.74
N LEU A 131 12.61 -21.20 -5.57
CA LEU A 131 13.79 -21.17 -4.71
C LEU A 131 13.94 -22.42 -3.84
N PHE A 132 12.86 -22.91 -3.24
CA PHE A 132 12.92 -23.90 -2.16
C PHE A 132 11.95 -25.08 -2.34
N GLY A 133 11.12 -25.05 -3.38
CA GLY A 133 10.17 -26.12 -3.67
C GLY A 133 8.73 -25.78 -3.22
N PRO A 134 7.78 -26.66 -3.59
CA PRO A 134 6.35 -26.38 -3.51
C PRO A 134 5.84 -26.15 -2.09
N GLU A 135 6.43 -26.81 -1.11
CA GLU A 135 6.04 -26.68 0.30
C GLU A 135 6.36 -25.28 0.82
N ALA A 136 7.58 -24.80 0.57
CA ALA A 136 7.98 -23.44 0.91
C ALA A 136 7.14 -22.39 0.17
N GLY A 137 6.77 -22.67 -1.08
CA GLY A 137 5.89 -21.80 -1.86
C GLY A 137 4.51 -21.64 -1.24
N ILE A 138 3.83 -22.75 -0.89
CA ILE A 138 2.49 -22.70 -0.28
C ILE A 138 2.54 -21.97 1.06
N VAL A 139 3.49 -22.35 1.93
CA VAL A 139 3.62 -21.73 3.26
C VAL A 139 3.92 -20.23 3.11
N GLY A 140 4.86 -19.84 2.24
CA GLY A 140 5.16 -18.43 1.99
C GLY A 140 3.97 -17.64 1.45
N GLY A 141 3.25 -18.19 0.46
CA GLY A 141 2.05 -17.56 -0.11
C GLY A 141 0.94 -17.36 0.93
N LEU A 142 0.63 -18.38 1.74
CA LEU A 142 -0.38 -18.31 2.80
C LEU A 142 0.05 -17.36 3.93
N THR A 143 1.32 -17.36 4.30
CA THR A 143 1.89 -16.45 5.28
C THR A 143 1.72 -15.00 4.85
N VAL A 144 2.12 -14.64 3.62
CA VAL A 144 2.01 -13.26 3.15
C VAL A 144 0.56 -12.82 2.99
N ALA A 145 -0.36 -13.70 2.59
CA ALA A 145 -1.79 -13.40 2.46
C ALA A 145 -2.46 -13.00 3.78
N THR A 146 -1.95 -13.52 4.90
CA THR A 146 -2.50 -13.30 6.25
C THR A 146 -1.62 -12.40 7.12
N THR A 147 -0.65 -11.74 6.52
CA THR A 147 0.18 -10.74 7.19
C THR A 147 -0.59 -9.43 7.35
N VAL A 148 -0.62 -8.88 8.56
CA VAL A 148 -1.42 -7.67 8.90
C VAL A 148 -1.14 -6.52 7.93
N GLY A 149 0.13 -6.23 7.64
CA GLY A 149 0.48 -5.14 6.72
C GLY A 149 -0.07 -5.33 5.31
N VAL A 150 -0.02 -6.55 4.77
CA VAL A 150 -0.54 -6.86 3.43
C VAL A 150 -2.07 -6.79 3.42
N TYR A 151 -2.73 -7.38 4.43
CA TYR A 151 -4.18 -7.35 4.54
C TYR A 151 -4.71 -5.92 4.65
N THR A 152 -4.17 -5.11 5.57
CA THR A 152 -4.63 -3.73 5.78
C THR A 152 -4.41 -2.85 4.55
N MET A 153 -3.26 -3.00 3.87
CA MET A 153 -2.98 -2.20 2.67
C MET A 153 -3.70 -2.72 1.42
N ALA A 154 -4.15 -3.97 1.38
CA ALA A 154 -5.05 -4.46 0.33
C ALA A 154 -6.40 -3.73 0.34
N HIS A 155 -6.82 -3.22 1.51
CA HIS A 155 -8.06 -2.47 1.72
C HIS A 155 -7.85 -0.94 1.75
N SER A 156 -6.70 -0.46 1.32
CA SER A 156 -6.35 0.95 1.20
C SER A 156 -6.30 1.39 -0.27
N SER A 157 -6.62 2.64 -0.55
CA SER A 157 -6.50 3.24 -1.88
C SER A 157 -5.08 3.74 -2.20
N MET A 158 -4.11 3.47 -1.33
CA MET A 158 -2.74 3.97 -1.45
C MET A 158 -1.90 3.21 -2.48
N PRO A 159 -0.84 3.81 -3.02
CA PRO A 159 0.01 3.20 -4.04
C PRO A 159 0.90 2.06 -3.52
N ASP A 160 0.92 1.82 -2.20
CA ASP A 160 1.85 0.94 -1.51
C ASP A 160 1.77 -0.51 -2.00
N MET A 161 0.55 -1.04 -2.23
CA MET A 161 0.39 -2.41 -2.74
C MET A 161 0.79 -2.54 -4.21
N VAL A 162 0.51 -1.55 -5.05
CA VAL A 162 0.93 -1.53 -6.46
C VAL A 162 2.46 -1.50 -6.55
N GLN A 163 3.10 -0.69 -5.70
CA GLN A 163 4.56 -0.64 -5.59
C GLN A 163 5.14 -1.96 -5.06
N LEU A 164 4.49 -2.60 -4.06
CA LEU A 164 4.92 -3.91 -3.54
C LEU A 164 4.83 -5.00 -4.61
N LEU A 165 3.76 -5.01 -5.41
CA LEU A 165 3.61 -5.93 -6.53
C LEU A 165 4.74 -5.75 -7.56
N ALA A 166 5.01 -4.50 -7.95
CA ALA A 166 6.11 -4.19 -8.87
C ALA A 166 7.46 -4.61 -8.27
N GLY A 167 7.71 -4.31 -6.99
CA GLY A 167 8.94 -4.68 -6.30
C GLY A 167 9.15 -6.20 -6.23
N THR A 168 8.13 -6.94 -5.82
CA THR A 168 8.16 -8.41 -5.76
C THR A 168 8.30 -9.01 -7.16
N GLY A 169 7.63 -8.41 -8.16
CA GLY A 169 7.73 -8.79 -9.58
C GLY A 169 9.15 -8.60 -10.14
N ALA A 170 9.80 -7.49 -9.81
CA ALA A 170 11.19 -7.25 -10.21
C ALA A 170 12.14 -8.31 -9.65
N ILE A 171 11.99 -8.67 -8.37
CA ILE A 171 12.77 -9.77 -7.76
C ILE A 171 12.43 -11.11 -8.42
N ALA A 172 11.16 -11.37 -8.78
CA ALA A 172 10.76 -12.58 -9.48
C ALA A 172 11.44 -12.66 -10.87
N VAL A 173 11.48 -11.57 -11.61
CA VAL A 173 12.20 -11.47 -12.90
C VAL A 173 13.70 -11.72 -12.71
N TYR A 174 14.33 -11.13 -11.69
CA TYR A 174 15.75 -11.36 -11.37
C TYR A 174 16.02 -12.83 -11.07
N VAL A 175 15.18 -13.47 -10.24
CA VAL A 175 15.31 -14.91 -9.94
C VAL A 175 15.12 -15.74 -11.19
N ALA A 176 14.13 -15.47 -12.04
CA ALA A 176 13.92 -16.17 -13.30
C ALA A 176 15.13 -16.04 -14.23
N ALA A 177 15.71 -14.85 -14.35
CA ALA A 177 16.89 -14.57 -15.17
C ALA A 177 18.14 -15.33 -14.68
N SER A 178 18.33 -15.39 -13.37
CA SER A 178 19.49 -16.06 -12.74
C SER A 178 19.53 -17.56 -13.02
N PHE A 179 18.36 -18.19 -13.26
CA PHE A 179 18.27 -19.60 -13.60
C PHE A 179 18.29 -19.89 -15.13
N ALA A 180 18.07 -18.87 -15.95
CA ALA A 180 17.93 -19.04 -17.40
C ALA A 180 19.14 -18.53 -18.20
N ASP A 181 20.10 -17.90 -17.53
CA ASP A 181 21.30 -17.22 -18.13
C ASP A 181 20.95 -16.32 -19.34
N LYS A 182 19.80 -15.68 -19.31
CA LYS A 182 19.28 -14.85 -20.41
C LYS A 182 19.31 -13.37 -20.05
N ARG A 183 20.23 -12.60 -20.65
CA ARG A 183 20.34 -11.14 -20.42
C ARG A 183 19.09 -10.36 -20.84
N GLY A 184 18.27 -10.85 -21.77
CA GLY A 184 17.03 -10.20 -22.20
C GLY A 184 16.02 -9.96 -21.08
N TRP A 185 16.03 -10.78 -20.02
CA TRP A 185 15.17 -10.57 -18.84
C TRP A 185 15.48 -9.29 -18.07
N LEU A 186 16.69 -8.75 -18.18
CA LEU A 186 17.05 -7.47 -17.55
C LEU A 186 16.19 -6.32 -18.10
N VAL A 187 15.79 -6.37 -19.35
CA VAL A 187 14.89 -5.36 -19.93
C VAL A 187 13.55 -5.36 -19.19
N LEU A 188 12.98 -6.55 -18.96
CA LEU A 188 11.75 -6.69 -18.17
C LEU A 188 11.95 -6.26 -16.71
N PHE A 189 13.09 -6.59 -16.08
CA PHE A 189 13.43 -6.16 -14.74
C PHE A 189 13.41 -4.64 -14.60
N TYR A 190 14.08 -3.93 -15.49
CA TYR A 190 14.09 -2.47 -15.49
C TYR A 190 12.73 -1.88 -15.87
N GLY A 191 11.96 -2.55 -16.74
CA GLY A 191 10.59 -2.16 -17.06
C GLY A 191 9.67 -2.21 -15.84
N VAL A 192 9.75 -3.28 -15.04
CA VAL A 192 8.98 -3.43 -13.80
C VAL A 192 9.39 -2.40 -12.76
N ILE A 193 10.69 -2.08 -12.64
CA ILE A 193 11.18 -0.98 -11.79
C ILE A 193 10.60 0.36 -12.25
N GLY A 194 10.54 0.60 -13.56
CA GLY A 194 9.93 1.80 -14.13
C GLY A 194 8.46 1.95 -13.74
N LEU A 195 7.68 0.87 -13.82
CA LEU A 195 6.30 0.84 -13.33
C LEU A 195 6.21 1.07 -11.81
N GLY A 196 7.10 0.46 -11.04
CA GLY A 196 7.21 0.71 -9.58
C GLY A 196 7.52 2.17 -9.26
N SER A 197 8.38 2.81 -10.06
CA SER A 197 8.66 4.25 -9.95
C SER A 197 7.45 5.12 -10.27
N LEU A 198 6.65 4.75 -11.27
CA LEU A 198 5.36 5.41 -11.57
C LEU A 198 4.30 5.17 -10.49
N ALA A 199 4.42 4.12 -9.67
CA ALA A 199 3.53 3.91 -8.54
C ALA A 199 3.91 4.78 -7.34
N LYS A 200 5.21 4.83 -6.98
CA LYS A 200 5.63 5.46 -5.71
C LYS A 200 7.02 6.15 -5.78
N GLY A 201 7.41 6.67 -6.92
CA GLY A 201 8.66 7.43 -7.09
C GLY A 201 9.92 6.63 -6.72
N ALA A 202 10.76 7.19 -5.84
CA ALA A 202 12.03 6.59 -5.43
C ALA A 202 11.90 5.18 -4.83
N ALA A 203 10.78 4.86 -4.19
CA ALA A 203 10.53 3.51 -3.63
C ALA A 203 10.50 2.42 -4.70
N GLY A 204 10.22 2.76 -5.96
CA GLY A 204 10.28 1.83 -7.08
C GLY A 204 11.68 1.26 -7.36
N PHE A 205 12.75 1.94 -6.89
CA PHE A 205 14.14 1.51 -7.07
C PHE A 205 14.65 0.58 -5.97
N VAL A 206 13.88 0.31 -4.91
CA VAL A 206 14.29 -0.60 -3.82
C VAL A 206 14.69 -1.98 -4.34
N PRO A 207 14.00 -2.63 -5.32
CA PRO A 207 14.44 -3.91 -5.86
C PRO A 207 15.80 -3.86 -6.54
N LEU A 208 16.15 -2.74 -7.16
CA LEU A 208 17.48 -2.54 -7.75
C LEU A 208 18.57 -2.55 -6.66
N ALA A 209 18.35 -1.87 -5.55
CA ALA A 209 19.27 -1.88 -4.41
C ALA A 209 19.47 -3.30 -3.83
N ILE A 210 18.38 -4.07 -3.71
CA ILE A 210 18.41 -5.47 -3.26
C ILE A 210 19.28 -6.32 -4.21
N VAL A 211 19.03 -6.21 -5.51
CA VAL A 211 19.73 -7.01 -6.53
C VAL A 211 21.19 -6.59 -6.64
N ILE A 212 21.51 -5.31 -6.51
CA ILE A 212 22.90 -4.83 -6.42
C ILE A 212 23.59 -5.46 -5.19
N GLY A 213 22.95 -5.42 -4.03
CA GLY A 213 23.48 -6.01 -2.79
C GLY A 213 23.76 -7.51 -2.95
N ASP A 214 22.79 -8.29 -3.43
CA ASP A 214 22.94 -9.72 -3.67
C ASP A 214 24.06 -10.03 -4.68
N THR A 215 24.13 -9.26 -5.77
CA THR A 215 25.12 -9.45 -6.84
C THR A 215 26.54 -9.12 -6.36
N ILE A 216 26.70 -8.09 -5.54
CA ILE A 216 27.99 -7.73 -4.92
C ILE A 216 28.43 -8.83 -3.96
N MET A 217 27.55 -9.33 -3.12
CA MET A 217 27.85 -10.42 -2.19
C MET A 217 28.16 -11.74 -2.90
N ALA A 218 27.56 -11.98 -4.08
CA ALA A 218 27.80 -13.18 -4.87
C ALA A 218 29.11 -13.16 -5.65
N HIS A 219 29.50 -12.01 -6.20
CA HIS A 219 30.54 -11.89 -7.23
C HIS A 219 31.51 -10.74 -6.96
N GLY A 220 31.48 -10.12 -5.78
CA GLY A 220 32.23 -8.91 -5.49
C GLY A 220 31.83 -7.72 -6.37
N ALA A 221 32.64 -6.67 -6.38
CA ALA A 221 32.37 -5.47 -7.16
C ALA A 221 32.19 -5.70 -8.68
N ALA A 222 32.79 -6.75 -9.23
CA ALA A 222 32.65 -7.12 -10.64
C ALA A 222 31.22 -7.59 -10.99
N GLY A 223 30.47 -8.06 -10.02
CA GLY A 223 29.07 -8.49 -10.20
C GLY A 223 28.15 -7.40 -10.76
N ARG A 224 28.43 -6.13 -10.44
CA ARG A 224 27.66 -4.98 -10.94
C ARG A 224 27.57 -4.94 -12.47
N ARG A 225 28.61 -5.38 -13.18
CA ARG A 225 28.62 -5.44 -14.66
C ARG A 225 27.55 -6.36 -15.22
N ARG A 226 27.07 -7.34 -14.46
CA ARG A 226 25.99 -8.25 -14.87
C ARG A 226 24.63 -7.58 -14.93
N LEU A 227 24.44 -6.46 -14.22
CA LEU A 227 23.23 -5.67 -14.19
C LEU A 227 23.21 -4.56 -15.24
N VAL A 228 24.28 -4.35 -15.98
CA VAL A 228 24.33 -3.34 -17.04
C VAL A 228 23.56 -3.84 -18.24
N SER A 229 22.46 -3.14 -18.56
CA SER A 229 21.61 -3.39 -19.73
C SER A 229 21.17 -2.05 -20.32
N ILE A 230 21.83 -1.61 -21.39
CA ILE A 230 21.45 -0.36 -22.04
C ILE A 230 19.98 -0.35 -22.46
N PRO A 231 19.43 -1.41 -23.12
CA PRO A 231 18.00 -1.47 -23.41
C PRO A 231 17.12 -1.39 -22.16
N GLY A 232 17.55 -2.03 -21.06
CA GLY A 232 16.83 -1.97 -19.79
C GLY A 232 16.76 -0.56 -19.23
N TRP A 233 17.87 0.17 -19.22
CA TRP A 233 17.90 1.55 -18.77
C TRP A 233 17.06 2.46 -19.66
N ILE A 234 17.04 2.24 -20.98
CA ILE A 234 16.17 2.98 -21.89
C ILE A 234 14.70 2.75 -21.55
N VAL A 235 14.28 1.50 -21.35
CA VAL A 235 12.90 1.17 -20.96
C VAL A 235 12.52 1.79 -19.64
N LEU A 236 13.40 1.70 -18.63
CA LEU A 236 13.22 2.38 -17.35
C LEU A 236 13.01 3.88 -17.53
N ALA A 237 13.89 4.53 -18.29
CA ALA A 237 13.83 5.96 -18.55
C ALA A 237 12.55 6.36 -19.30
N CYS A 238 12.16 5.60 -20.33
CA CYS A 238 10.92 5.82 -21.08
C CYS A 238 9.66 5.68 -20.24
N LEU A 239 9.67 4.81 -19.24
CA LEU A 239 8.52 4.64 -18.34
C LEU A 239 8.52 5.67 -17.20
N ALA A 240 9.66 5.91 -16.58
CA ALA A 240 9.73 6.76 -15.37
C ALA A 240 9.78 8.25 -15.67
N LEU A 241 10.60 8.68 -16.63
CA LEU A 241 10.92 10.12 -16.83
C LEU A 241 9.79 10.97 -17.41
N PRO A 242 8.97 10.52 -18.38
CA PRO A 242 8.02 11.40 -19.06
C PRO A 242 7.08 12.13 -18.10
N TRP A 243 6.53 11.42 -17.12
CA TRP A 243 5.66 12.05 -16.14
C TRP A 243 6.39 13.09 -15.28
N TRP A 244 7.61 12.79 -14.85
CA TRP A 244 8.43 13.74 -14.08
C TRP A 244 8.78 15.00 -14.86
N ILE A 245 9.03 14.85 -16.16
CA ILE A 245 9.30 16.00 -17.05
C ILE A 245 8.05 16.88 -17.15
N VAL A 246 6.87 16.28 -17.36
CA VAL A 246 5.60 17.01 -17.44
C VAL A 246 5.28 17.68 -16.09
N ALA A 247 5.46 16.99 -14.98
CA ALA A 247 5.25 17.54 -13.64
C ALA A 247 6.19 18.73 -13.35
N ALA A 248 7.46 18.61 -13.73
CA ALA A 248 8.45 19.69 -13.58
C ALA A 248 8.11 20.93 -14.43
N ALA A 249 7.71 20.71 -15.68
CA ALA A 249 7.31 21.78 -16.59
C ALA A 249 6.07 22.53 -16.08
N SER A 250 5.08 21.80 -15.55
CA SER A 250 3.82 22.38 -15.08
C SER A 250 3.94 23.11 -13.74
N ALA A 251 4.82 22.65 -12.85
CA ALA A 251 5.03 23.29 -11.54
C ALA A 251 5.87 24.58 -11.61
N GLY A 252 6.63 24.73 -12.69
CA GLY A 252 7.74 25.67 -12.77
C GLY A 252 8.98 25.17 -12.04
N HIS A 253 10.15 25.34 -12.65
CA HIS A 253 11.42 24.73 -12.22
C HIS A 253 11.75 24.94 -10.72
N LYS A 254 11.63 26.16 -10.20
CA LYS A 254 11.91 26.46 -8.79
C LYS A 254 10.98 25.71 -7.84
N LYS A 255 9.67 25.72 -8.11
CA LYS A 255 8.66 25.05 -7.27
C LYS A 255 8.82 23.52 -7.28
N PHE A 256 9.16 22.94 -8.43
CA PHE A 256 9.40 21.52 -8.56
C PHE A 256 10.68 21.09 -7.82
N VAL A 257 11.81 21.77 -8.07
CA VAL A 257 13.08 21.41 -7.44
C VAL A 257 13.05 21.65 -5.94
N HIS A 258 12.65 22.83 -5.48
CA HIS A 258 12.62 23.13 -4.04
C HIS A 258 11.48 22.44 -3.28
N GLY A 259 10.28 22.41 -3.84
CA GLY A 259 9.13 21.80 -3.17
C GLY A 259 9.21 20.28 -3.17
N PHE A 260 9.32 19.68 -4.36
CA PHE A 260 9.24 18.23 -4.51
C PHE A 260 10.59 17.53 -4.30
N VAL A 261 11.64 17.92 -5.06
CA VAL A 261 12.91 17.16 -5.01
C VAL A 261 13.62 17.38 -3.68
N LEU A 262 13.78 18.62 -3.26
CA LEU A 262 14.51 18.92 -2.00
C LEU A 262 13.65 18.61 -0.77
N ASN A 263 12.47 19.21 -0.62
CA ASN A 263 11.69 19.09 0.61
C ASN A 263 11.02 17.71 0.74
N ASP A 264 10.32 17.22 -0.30
CA ASP A 264 9.50 16.02 -0.17
C ASP A 264 10.27 14.71 -0.38
N GLN A 265 11.40 14.74 -1.10
CA GLN A 265 12.21 13.54 -1.32
C GLN A 265 13.50 13.55 -0.48
N LEU A 266 14.37 14.55 -0.64
CA LEU A 266 15.69 14.52 0.02
C LEU A 266 15.61 14.93 1.49
N LEU A 267 15.09 16.12 1.81
CA LEU A 267 15.02 16.57 3.22
C LEU A 267 14.06 15.74 4.04
N ALA A 268 12.94 15.27 3.45
CA ALA A 268 12.05 14.35 4.14
C ALA A 268 12.69 12.98 4.42
N TYR A 269 13.64 12.54 3.58
CA TYR A 269 14.36 11.29 3.78
C TYR A 269 15.53 11.48 4.76
N PHE A 270 16.35 12.53 4.60
CA PHE A 270 17.55 12.76 5.41
C PHE A 270 17.33 13.67 6.62
N GLY A 271 16.28 14.51 6.60
CA GLY A 271 15.93 15.41 7.70
C GLY A 271 15.35 14.65 8.88
N ARG A 272 16.12 14.55 9.94
CA ARG A 272 15.69 14.01 11.22
C ARG A 272 15.83 15.09 12.28
N ASP A 273 14.69 15.50 12.85
CA ASP A 273 14.66 16.61 13.81
C ASP A 273 15.17 16.20 15.21
N TYR A 274 15.32 14.88 15.44
CA TYR A 274 15.82 14.36 16.74
C TYR A 274 16.49 13.00 16.60
N TRP A 275 17.48 12.75 17.45
CA TRP A 275 18.12 11.46 17.67
C TRP A 275 17.81 11.00 19.10
N GLY A 276 17.11 9.90 19.26
CA GLY A 276 16.76 9.33 20.53
C GLY A 276 16.45 7.83 20.43
N TRP A 277 16.08 7.20 21.53
CA TRP A 277 15.76 5.77 21.54
C TRP A 277 14.61 5.42 20.58
N GLN A 278 13.67 6.33 20.35
CA GLN A 278 12.60 6.22 19.37
C GLN A 278 13.12 5.98 17.95
N THR A 279 14.28 6.55 17.64
CA THR A 279 14.96 6.38 16.36
C THR A 279 15.31 4.93 16.03
N ILE A 280 15.47 4.10 17.06
CA ILE A 280 15.78 2.66 16.95
C ILE A 280 14.49 1.84 17.14
N ALA A 281 13.65 2.22 18.09
CA ALA A 281 12.46 1.46 18.45
C ALA A 281 11.35 1.53 17.40
N GLU A 282 11.10 2.70 16.79
CA GLU A 282 10.07 2.85 15.77
C GLU A 282 10.29 1.96 14.54
N PRO A 283 11.48 1.91 13.89
CA PRO A 283 11.73 1.01 12.79
C PRO A 283 11.46 -0.46 13.12
N ILE A 284 11.89 -0.89 14.30
CA ILE A 284 11.68 -2.28 14.76
C ILE A 284 10.20 -2.53 14.99
N SER A 285 9.51 -1.62 15.68
CA SER A 285 8.08 -1.71 15.95
C SER A 285 7.29 -1.80 14.65
N PHE A 286 7.53 -0.89 13.70
CA PHE A 286 6.84 -0.89 12.41
C PHE A 286 7.12 -2.16 11.60
N ALA A 287 8.38 -2.62 11.56
CA ALA A 287 8.73 -3.86 10.88
C ALA A 287 8.03 -5.08 11.51
N VAL A 288 7.97 -5.14 12.85
CA VAL A 288 7.26 -6.21 13.57
C VAL A 288 5.77 -6.15 13.27
N THR A 289 5.14 -4.97 13.39
CA THR A 289 3.70 -4.79 13.20
C THR A 289 3.24 -5.22 11.80
N VAL A 290 3.93 -4.79 10.73
CA VAL A 290 3.53 -5.17 9.36
C VAL A 290 3.66 -6.67 9.10
N MET A 291 4.55 -7.36 9.80
CA MET A 291 4.79 -8.79 9.63
C MET A 291 3.97 -9.68 10.58
N LEU A 292 3.18 -9.10 11.49
CA LEU A 292 2.32 -9.90 12.38
C LEU A 292 1.32 -10.73 11.56
N PRO A 293 0.90 -11.91 12.10
CA PRO A 293 1.43 -12.56 13.29
C PRO A 293 2.71 -13.37 13.03
N TRP A 294 3.05 -13.59 11.78
CA TRP A 294 4.10 -14.53 11.35
C TRP A 294 5.52 -14.03 11.62
N GLY A 295 5.71 -12.73 11.81
CA GLY A 295 7.00 -12.11 12.13
C GLY A 295 7.68 -12.71 13.36
N VAL A 296 6.92 -13.30 14.29
CA VAL A 296 7.45 -13.99 15.47
C VAL A 296 8.28 -15.24 15.12
N LEU A 297 8.06 -15.81 13.92
CA LEU A 297 8.82 -16.96 13.42
C LEU A 297 10.12 -16.54 12.71
N LEU A 298 10.24 -15.28 12.34
CA LEU A 298 11.37 -14.78 11.56
C LEU A 298 12.74 -14.96 12.25
N PRO A 299 12.92 -14.73 13.57
CA PRO A 299 14.19 -14.97 14.25
C PRO A 299 14.65 -16.42 14.13
N PHE A 300 13.74 -17.40 14.21
CA PHE A 300 14.07 -18.82 14.08
C PHE A 300 14.49 -19.15 12.63
N ALA A 301 13.79 -18.58 11.65
CA ALA A 301 14.13 -18.73 10.25
C ALA A 301 15.49 -18.11 9.92
N ILE A 302 15.80 -16.90 10.42
CA ILE A 302 17.09 -16.23 10.26
C ILE A 302 18.20 -17.07 10.93
N ARG A 303 17.99 -17.52 12.18
CA ARG A 303 18.99 -18.36 12.87
C ARG A 303 19.31 -19.64 12.10
N ARG A 304 18.31 -20.28 11.49
CA ARG A 304 18.50 -21.46 10.65
C ARG A 304 19.24 -21.10 9.37
N ALA A 305 18.91 -19.96 8.76
CA ALA A 305 19.55 -19.45 7.56
C ALA A 305 21.05 -19.20 7.74
N LEU A 306 21.42 -18.60 8.88
CA LEU A 306 22.83 -18.32 9.21
C LEU A 306 23.67 -19.58 9.49
N ARG A 307 23.02 -20.73 9.69
CA ARG A 307 23.65 -22.04 9.93
C ARG A 307 23.60 -22.98 8.72
N GLU A 308 23.05 -22.50 7.61
CA GLU A 308 22.97 -23.29 6.38
C GLU A 308 24.38 -23.47 5.80
N ALA A 309 24.66 -24.69 5.35
CA ALA A 309 26.00 -25.06 4.83
C ALA A 309 25.95 -25.46 3.34
N ASP A 310 24.78 -25.87 2.82
CA ASP A 310 24.65 -26.19 1.40
C ASP A 310 24.82 -24.94 0.53
N PRO A 311 25.84 -24.89 -0.35
CA PRO A 311 26.16 -23.67 -1.12
C PRO A 311 24.99 -23.14 -1.97
N ASP A 312 24.20 -24.04 -2.55
CA ASP A 312 23.04 -23.64 -3.38
C ASP A 312 21.91 -23.04 -2.54
N THR A 313 21.66 -23.61 -1.38
CA THR A 313 20.69 -23.09 -0.42
C THR A 313 21.17 -21.78 0.19
N VAL A 314 22.44 -21.68 0.57
CA VAL A 314 23.08 -20.43 1.06
C VAL A 314 22.89 -19.29 0.08
N ARG A 315 23.11 -19.53 -1.23
CA ARG A 315 22.89 -18.50 -2.26
C ARG A 315 21.45 -18.01 -2.29
N ARG A 316 20.46 -18.91 -2.18
CA ARG A 316 19.03 -18.57 -2.22
C ARG A 316 18.59 -17.85 -0.95
N VAL A 317 19.01 -18.32 0.20
CA VAL A 317 18.73 -17.71 1.50
C VAL A 317 19.40 -16.33 1.64
N ARG A 318 20.63 -16.19 1.13
CA ARG A 318 21.35 -14.90 1.09
C ARG A 318 20.52 -13.82 0.39
N LEU A 319 19.92 -14.11 -0.78
CA LEU A 319 19.03 -13.16 -1.46
C LEU A 319 17.93 -12.66 -0.54
N LEU A 320 17.29 -13.54 0.23
CA LEU A 320 16.22 -13.15 1.16
C LEU A 320 16.76 -12.31 2.34
N LEU A 321 17.90 -12.66 2.89
CA LEU A 321 18.56 -11.90 3.96
C LEU A 321 18.99 -10.52 3.48
N VAL A 322 19.56 -10.43 2.27
CA VAL A 322 19.91 -9.15 1.64
C VAL A 322 18.65 -8.31 1.39
N TRP A 323 17.57 -8.94 0.91
CA TRP A 323 16.30 -8.25 0.73
C TRP A 323 15.79 -7.65 2.05
N LEU A 324 15.71 -8.46 3.12
CA LEU A 324 15.29 -7.98 4.44
C LEU A 324 16.19 -6.86 4.96
N ALA A 325 17.51 -7.06 4.92
CA ALA A 325 18.47 -6.07 5.41
C ALA A 325 18.41 -4.76 4.62
N THR A 326 18.37 -4.83 3.28
CA THR A 326 18.34 -3.63 2.41
C THR A 326 17.08 -2.82 2.67
N VAL A 327 15.89 -3.44 2.69
CA VAL A 327 14.63 -2.76 2.95
C VAL A 327 14.63 -2.14 4.35
N PHE A 328 15.01 -2.91 5.36
CA PHE A 328 15.02 -2.42 6.74
C PHE A 328 15.95 -1.22 6.90
N VAL A 329 17.20 -1.33 6.43
CA VAL A 329 18.20 -0.25 6.55
C VAL A 329 17.76 1.01 5.80
N LEU A 330 17.34 0.87 4.53
CA LEU A 330 16.92 2.02 3.73
C LEU A 330 15.78 2.79 4.39
N ILE A 331 14.84 2.11 5.05
CA ILE A 331 13.70 2.78 5.68
C ILE A 331 14.07 3.27 7.08
N ALA A 332 14.83 2.49 7.85
CA ALA A 332 15.22 2.84 9.22
C ALA A 332 16.07 4.13 9.29
N VAL A 333 16.86 4.42 8.25
CA VAL A 333 17.63 5.66 8.18
C VAL A 333 16.82 6.86 7.68
N SER A 334 15.59 6.65 7.19
CA SER A 334 14.72 7.71 6.71
C SER A 334 14.20 8.59 7.85
N GLY A 335 14.17 9.89 7.68
CA GLY A 335 13.62 10.85 8.64
C GLY A 335 12.11 10.73 8.81
N LYS A 336 11.38 10.45 7.72
CA LYS A 336 9.91 10.22 7.75
C LYS A 336 9.62 8.74 7.65
N GLN A 337 9.18 8.15 8.75
CA GLN A 337 8.80 6.75 8.82
C GLN A 337 7.29 6.58 8.91
N ARG A 338 6.80 5.55 8.28
CA ARG A 338 5.44 5.06 8.36
C ARG A 338 5.47 3.53 8.34
N GLU A 339 4.62 2.91 9.13
CA GLU A 339 4.50 1.46 9.21
C GLU A 339 4.43 0.80 7.81
N ARG A 340 3.57 1.31 6.93
CA ARG A 340 3.39 0.81 5.55
C ARG A 340 4.64 0.82 4.67
N TYR A 341 5.67 1.59 5.02
CA TYR A 341 6.92 1.59 4.24
C TYR A 341 7.69 0.30 4.38
N TYR A 342 7.48 -0.44 5.48
CA TYR A 342 8.10 -1.74 5.75
C TYR A 342 7.42 -2.92 5.04
N LEU A 343 6.32 -2.72 4.31
CA LEU A 343 5.65 -3.76 3.51
C LEU A 343 6.58 -4.61 2.63
N PRO A 344 7.62 -4.04 1.97
CA PRO A 344 8.53 -4.84 1.17
C PRO A 344 9.30 -5.92 1.93
N LEU A 345 9.29 -5.92 3.28
CA LEU A 345 9.81 -7.01 4.10
C LEU A 345 8.93 -8.26 4.04
N CYS A 346 7.60 -8.10 3.88
CA CYS A 346 6.64 -9.19 4.03
C CYS A 346 6.87 -10.37 3.08
N PRO A 347 7.09 -10.20 1.75
CA PRO A 347 7.37 -11.33 0.86
C PRO A 347 8.66 -12.06 1.21
N ALA A 348 9.73 -11.33 1.53
CA ALA A 348 11.02 -11.94 1.89
C ALA A 348 10.93 -12.72 3.21
N ALA A 349 10.28 -12.15 4.22
CA ALA A 349 10.03 -12.81 5.51
C ALA A 349 9.18 -14.07 5.33
N ALA A 350 8.09 -13.99 4.56
CA ALA A 350 7.22 -15.12 4.28
C ALA A 350 7.95 -16.27 3.53
N LEU A 351 8.82 -15.92 2.56
CA LEU A 351 9.66 -16.88 1.86
C LEU A 351 10.68 -17.55 2.78
N LEU A 352 11.31 -16.77 3.66
CA LEU A 352 12.29 -17.31 4.61
C LEU A 352 11.62 -18.21 5.65
N ILE A 353 10.44 -17.86 6.14
CA ILE A 353 9.62 -18.69 7.03
C ILE A 353 9.18 -19.96 6.30
N GLY A 354 8.72 -19.86 5.04
CA GLY A 354 8.34 -21.00 4.23
C GLY A 354 9.48 -21.98 3.99
N TRP A 355 10.70 -21.47 3.70
CA TRP A 355 11.89 -22.28 3.62
C TRP A 355 12.24 -22.94 4.96
N TRP A 356 12.31 -22.17 6.05
CA TRP A 356 12.59 -22.70 7.38
C TRP A 356 11.60 -23.81 7.75
N TYR A 357 10.31 -23.56 7.54
CA TYR A 357 9.26 -24.56 7.77
C TYR A 357 9.54 -25.86 7.00
N SER A 358 9.96 -25.80 5.74
CA SER A 358 10.26 -26.98 4.93
C SER A 358 11.44 -27.81 5.45
N THR A 359 12.31 -27.21 6.26
CA THR A 359 13.45 -27.91 6.89
C THR A 359 13.11 -28.63 8.18
N LEU A 360 11.91 -28.41 8.75
CA LEU A 360 11.50 -29.05 9.99
C LEU A 360 11.19 -30.53 9.78
N ALA A 361 11.79 -31.40 10.56
CA ALA A 361 11.58 -32.85 10.48
C ALA A 361 10.36 -33.36 11.26
N TRP A 362 9.65 -32.48 11.98
CA TRP A 362 8.53 -32.86 12.83
C TRP A 362 7.30 -33.31 12.02
N ARG A 363 6.78 -34.51 12.33
CA ARG A 363 5.62 -35.10 11.60
C ARG A 363 4.32 -34.32 11.74
N GLY A 364 4.13 -33.56 12.81
CA GLY A 364 2.94 -32.76 13.11
C GLY A 364 2.93 -31.37 12.46
N ARG A 365 4.03 -30.93 11.84
CA ARG A 365 4.21 -29.54 11.35
C ARG A 365 3.09 -29.05 10.43
N ALA A 366 2.61 -29.91 9.53
CA ALA A 366 1.57 -29.53 8.58
C ALA A 366 0.23 -29.24 9.27
N ARG A 367 -0.13 -30.05 10.29
CA ARG A 367 -1.35 -29.81 11.09
C ARG A 367 -1.20 -28.56 11.95
N ALA A 368 -0.03 -28.38 12.58
CA ALA A 368 0.24 -27.20 13.40
C ALA A 368 0.19 -25.91 12.57
N PHE A 369 0.83 -25.89 11.38
CA PHE A 369 0.77 -24.73 10.49
C PHE A 369 -0.66 -24.47 10.01
N ALA A 370 -1.38 -25.51 9.55
CA ALA A 370 -2.77 -25.35 9.11
C ALA A 370 -3.68 -24.86 10.25
N GLY A 371 -3.53 -25.42 11.47
CA GLY A 371 -4.27 -24.96 12.64
C GLY A 371 -3.96 -23.51 13.01
N ALA A 372 -2.68 -23.13 13.05
CA ALA A 372 -2.27 -21.76 13.30
C ALA A 372 -2.78 -20.80 12.22
N TRP A 373 -2.70 -21.19 10.94
CA TRP A 373 -3.18 -20.37 9.82
C TRP A 373 -4.71 -20.18 9.88
N ILE A 374 -5.47 -21.25 10.13
CA ILE A 374 -6.93 -21.18 10.32
C ILE A 374 -7.27 -20.27 11.51
N ALA A 375 -6.55 -20.40 12.63
CA ALA A 375 -6.76 -19.54 13.80
C ALA A 375 -6.49 -18.07 13.49
N VAL A 376 -5.43 -17.77 12.72
CA VAL A 376 -5.11 -16.41 12.27
C VAL A 376 -6.21 -15.85 11.37
N VAL A 377 -6.70 -16.65 10.40
CA VAL A 377 -7.81 -16.23 9.53
C VAL A 377 -9.08 -16.00 10.34
N ALA A 378 -9.45 -16.93 11.22
CA ALA A 378 -10.63 -16.79 12.07
C ALA A 378 -10.55 -15.57 12.98
N ALA A 379 -9.40 -15.35 13.64
CA ALA A 379 -9.17 -14.15 14.45
C ALA A 379 -9.25 -12.88 13.60
N GLY A 380 -8.67 -12.89 12.41
CA GLY A 380 -8.74 -11.77 11.46
C GLY A 380 -10.18 -11.44 11.04
N VAL A 381 -10.99 -12.46 10.71
CA VAL A 381 -12.41 -12.30 10.39
C VAL A 381 -13.15 -11.65 11.57
N VAL A 382 -12.98 -12.17 12.78
CA VAL A 382 -13.64 -11.63 13.98
C VAL A 382 -13.22 -10.17 14.22
N LEU A 383 -11.91 -9.88 14.14
CA LEU A 383 -11.40 -8.52 14.34
C LEU A 383 -11.96 -7.55 13.29
N VAL A 384 -12.01 -7.95 12.03
CA VAL A 384 -12.53 -7.09 10.94
C VAL A 384 -14.04 -6.86 11.08
N GLU A 385 -14.81 -7.90 11.44
CA GLU A 385 -16.26 -7.76 11.68
C GLU A 385 -16.56 -6.86 12.89
N LEU A 386 -15.72 -6.86 13.91
CA LEU A 386 -15.87 -5.98 15.07
C LEU A 386 -15.37 -4.55 14.79
N ASP A 387 -14.19 -4.41 14.16
CA ASP A 387 -13.56 -3.11 13.94
C ASP A 387 -14.25 -2.27 12.86
N THR A 388 -14.68 -2.87 11.76
CA THR A 388 -15.22 -2.12 10.61
C THR A 388 -16.47 -1.30 10.95
N PRO A 389 -17.51 -1.84 11.61
CA PRO A 389 -18.67 -1.04 12.00
C PRO A 389 -18.29 0.05 13.01
N HIS A 390 -17.42 -0.29 13.97
CA HIS A 390 -16.95 0.66 14.98
C HIS A 390 -16.15 1.80 14.36
N PHE A 391 -15.25 1.48 13.43
CA PHE A 391 -14.48 2.47 12.67
C PHE A 391 -15.40 3.37 11.83
N ASN A 392 -16.36 2.79 11.11
CA ASN A 392 -17.29 3.56 10.28
C ASN A 392 -18.21 4.47 11.13
N ALA A 393 -18.60 4.02 12.32
CA ALA A 393 -19.41 4.82 13.26
C ALA A 393 -18.65 6.05 13.82
N THR A 394 -17.33 6.13 13.66
CA THR A 394 -16.54 7.33 14.01
C THR A 394 -16.84 8.53 13.12
N THR A 395 -17.65 8.35 12.05
CA THR A 395 -18.00 9.39 11.09
C THR A 395 -19.49 9.36 10.81
N ASP A 396 -20.17 10.45 11.10
CA ASP A 396 -21.59 10.65 10.77
C ASP A 396 -21.75 11.93 9.94
N LEU A 397 -22.04 11.75 8.67
CA LEU A 397 -22.23 12.80 7.68
C LEU A 397 -23.69 12.96 7.24
N ARG A 398 -24.68 12.30 7.90
CA ARG A 398 -26.06 12.27 7.46
C ARG A 398 -26.67 13.69 7.43
N ALA A 399 -26.56 14.42 8.54
CA ALA A 399 -27.06 15.79 8.62
C ALA A 399 -26.36 16.72 7.60
N LEU A 400 -25.05 16.56 7.41
CA LEU A 400 -24.27 17.30 6.43
C LEU A 400 -24.74 17.03 4.99
N ARG A 401 -24.98 15.77 4.64
CA ARG A 401 -25.51 15.39 3.33
C ARG A 401 -26.87 16.01 3.06
N THR A 402 -27.75 16.05 4.06
CA THR A 402 -29.08 16.68 3.93
C THR A 402 -28.96 18.17 3.64
N VAL A 403 -28.12 18.89 4.38
CA VAL A 403 -27.88 20.33 4.15
C VAL A 403 -27.27 20.57 2.76
N LEU A 404 -26.27 19.78 2.38
CA LEU A 404 -25.54 20.00 1.13
C LEU A 404 -26.30 19.49 -0.11
N SER A 405 -27.29 18.60 0.02
CA SER A 405 -28.07 18.09 -1.11
C SER A 405 -28.83 19.19 -1.86
N GLN A 406 -29.27 20.23 -1.15
CA GLN A 406 -29.99 21.38 -1.70
C GLN A 406 -29.07 22.56 -2.04
N ALA A 407 -27.81 22.50 -1.67
CA ALA A 407 -26.87 23.59 -1.77
C ALA A 407 -25.97 23.47 -3.01
N ARG A 408 -25.91 24.48 -3.86
CA ARG A 408 -24.98 24.60 -4.99
C ARG A 408 -23.71 25.37 -4.66
N ALA A 409 -23.67 26.06 -3.53
CA ALA A 409 -22.55 26.90 -3.12
C ALA A 409 -21.30 26.09 -2.78
N PRO A 410 -20.09 26.64 -2.95
CA PRO A 410 -18.83 26.00 -2.57
C PRO A 410 -18.82 25.52 -1.12
N VAL A 411 -18.08 24.47 -0.84
CA VAL A 411 -17.92 23.91 0.51
C VAL A 411 -16.46 24.04 0.95
N TYR A 412 -16.28 24.62 2.10
CA TYR A 412 -14.97 24.80 2.73
C TYR A 412 -14.86 23.96 4.00
N SER A 413 -13.66 23.55 4.36
CA SER A 413 -13.38 22.87 5.63
C SER A 413 -12.29 23.60 6.40
N LEU A 414 -12.35 23.55 7.73
CA LEU A 414 -11.29 24.06 8.61
C LEU A 414 -11.03 23.10 9.76
N ASP A 415 -9.76 22.74 9.96
CA ASP A 415 -9.28 21.81 10.99
C ASP A 415 -9.93 20.41 10.91
N LEU A 416 -10.20 19.94 9.69
CA LEU A 416 -10.81 18.63 9.40
C LEU A 416 -10.08 17.94 8.23
N GLN A 417 -10.41 16.68 8.00
CA GLN A 417 -9.90 15.87 6.90
C GLN A 417 -10.65 16.23 5.59
N ASP A 418 -10.24 17.29 4.93
CA ASP A 418 -10.89 17.89 3.74
C ASP A 418 -11.03 16.92 2.56
N LEU A 419 -10.01 16.10 2.27
CA LEU A 419 -10.06 15.11 1.20
C LEU A 419 -10.97 13.94 1.56
N ALA A 420 -11.01 13.53 2.85
CA ALA A 420 -11.95 12.53 3.30
C ALA A 420 -13.39 13.03 3.20
N LEU A 421 -13.66 14.29 3.57
CA LEU A 421 -14.95 14.94 3.35
C LEU A 421 -15.28 14.99 1.85
N SER A 422 -14.35 15.44 1.01
CA SER A 422 -14.54 15.52 -0.44
C SER A 422 -14.93 14.18 -1.05
N PHE A 423 -14.25 13.10 -0.64
CA PHE A 423 -14.53 11.76 -1.13
C PHE A 423 -15.89 11.25 -0.66
N ASN A 424 -16.15 11.29 0.67
CA ASN A 424 -17.34 10.69 1.24
C ASN A 424 -18.64 11.50 0.96
N LEU A 425 -18.54 12.79 0.62
CA LEU A 425 -19.67 13.64 0.21
C LEU A 425 -19.89 13.65 -1.29
N ASP A 426 -19.00 13.03 -2.05
CA ASP A 426 -18.98 13.10 -3.52
C ASP A 426 -18.98 14.55 -4.04
N ARG A 427 -18.30 15.45 -3.36
CA ARG A 427 -18.29 16.89 -3.64
C ARG A 427 -16.93 17.50 -3.32
N ALA A 428 -16.53 18.52 -4.08
CA ALA A 428 -15.33 19.28 -3.77
C ALA A 428 -15.47 20.02 -2.42
N VAL A 429 -14.55 19.73 -1.49
CA VAL A 429 -14.40 20.43 -0.21
C VAL A 429 -13.00 21.03 -0.18
N VAL A 430 -12.93 22.35 -0.09
CA VAL A 430 -11.66 23.10 -0.16
C VAL A 430 -11.21 23.49 1.24
N ASN A 431 -9.92 23.26 1.55
CA ASN A 431 -9.36 23.67 2.83
C ASN A 431 -9.30 25.20 2.93
N ALA A 432 -9.98 25.76 3.92
CA ALA A 432 -10.03 27.22 4.14
C ALA A 432 -8.69 27.79 4.67
N LYS A 433 -7.80 26.93 5.19
CA LYS A 433 -6.50 27.23 5.82
C LYS A 433 -6.64 28.01 7.14
N THR A 434 -7.42 29.10 7.17
CA THR A 434 -7.73 29.89 8.38
C THR A 434 -9.15 30.43 8.27
N LEU A 435 -9.76 30.69 9.44
CA LEU A 435 -11.08 31.30 9.51
C LEU A 435 -11.09 32.70 8.87
N GLN A 436 -10.07 33.50 9.13
CA GLN A 436 -9.92 34.85 8.55
C GLN A 436 -9.89 34.84 7.03
N ARG A 437 -9.26 33.84 6.40
CA ARG A 437 -9.27 33.67 4.92
C ARG A 437 -10.65 33.32 4.40
N PHE A 438 -11.38 32.50 5.13
CA PHE A 438 -12.78 32.19 4.78
C PHE A 438 -13.64 33.44 4.89
N GLU A 439 -13.60 34.17 6.00
CA GLU A 439 -14.34 35.41 6.23
C GLU A 439 -13.99 36.48 5.18
N ALA A 440 -12.73 36.60 4.77
CA ALA A 440 -12.34 37.50 3.70
C ALA A 440 -13.01 37.14 2.37
N ARG A 441 -13.12 35.85 2.03
CA ARG A 441 -13.85 35.39 0.83
C ARG A 441 -15.33 35.73 0.89
N VAL A 442 -15.94 35.51 2.05
CA VAL A 442 -17.37 35.84 2.26
C VAL A 442 -17.63 37.34 2.07
N ARG A 443 -16.73 38.19 2.58
CA ARG A 443 -16.82 39.67 2.37
C ARG A 443 -16.69 40.09 0.92
N HIS A 444 -15.99 39.29 0.08
CA HIS A 444 -15.90 39.52 -1.37
C HIS A 444 -17.00 38.83 -2.16
N ALA A 445 -18.17 38.57 -1.53
CA ALA A 445 -19.35 37.95 -2.12
C ALA A 445 -19.20 36.49 -2.61
N GLU A 446 -18.16 35.79 -2.22
CA GLU A 446 -18.06 34.34 -2.37
C GLU A 446 -18.91 33.66 -1.31
N THR A 447 -20.14 33.32 -1.62
CA THR A 447 -21.02 32.53 -0.72
C THR A 447 -20.57 31.07 -0.70
N GLY A 448 -20.54 30.44 0.48
CA GLY A 448 -20.17 29.04 0.61
C GLY A 448 -20.39 28.55 2.04
N TYR A 449 -20.51 27.22 2.22
CA TYR A 449 -20.63 26.61 3.54
C TYR A 449 -19.27 26.34 4.14
N LEU A 450 -19.11 26.56 5.45
CA LEU A 450 -17.92 26.20 6.20
C LEU A 450 -18.22 25.02 7.13
N ILE A 451 -17.49 23.93 6.95
CA ILE A 451 -17.44 22.80 7.89
C ILE A 451 -16.23 23.02 8.79
N ILE A 452 -16.45 23.29 10.05
CA ILE A 452 -15.40 23.62 11.02
C ILE A 452 -15.40 22.62 12.17
N SER A 453 -14.22 22.17 12.64
CA SER A 453 -14.16 21.38 13.85
C SER A 453 -14.64 22.18 15.05
N ASP A 454 -15.38 21.56 15.99
CA ASP A 454 -15.83 22.23 17.20
C ASP A 454 -14.67 22.72 18.08
N ARG A 455 -13.50 22.09 17.94
CA ARG A 455 -12.27 22.54 18.58
C ARG A 455 -11.82 23.88 18.01
N ALA A 456 -11.73 24.00 16.70
CA ALA A 456 -11.35 25.26 16.05
C ALA A 456 -12.38 26.36 16.27
N LEU A 457 -13.66 26.00 16.27
CA LEU A 457 -14.74 26.95 16.56
C LEU A 457 -14.72 27.51 17.98
N ARG A 458 -14.23 26.73 18.96
CA ARG A 458 -14.04 27.22 20.35
C ARG A 458 -12.86 28.17 20.50
N THR A 459 -11.79 27.94 19.74
CA THR A 459 -10.59 28.77 19.79
C THR A 459 -10.69 30.04 18.94
N GLN A 460 -11.48 29.98 17.89
CA GLN A 460 -11.74 31.09 16.96
C GLN A 460 -13.23 31.15 16.71
N PRO A 461 -14.01 31.78 17.62
CA PRO A 461 -15.44 31.95 17.39
C PRO A 461 -15.64 32.79 16.12
N GLY A 462 -16.36 32.23 15.16
CA GLY A 462 -16.69 32.88 13.89
C GLY A 462 -17.53 34.14 14.11
N ASP A 463 -17.66 34.95 13.05
CA ASP A 463 -18.51 36.12 13.08
C ASP A 463 -19.94 35.71 13.53
N PRO A 464 -20.56 36.43 14.48
CA PRO A 464 -21.90 36.16 14.98
C PRO A 464 -23.00 36.08 13.89
N CYS A 465 -22.74 36.63 12.70
CA CYS A 465 -23.65 36.53 11.57
C CYS A 465 -23.71 35.14 10.92
N MET A 466 -22.76 34.23 11.22
CA MET A 466 -22.73 32.89 10.65
C MET A 466 -23.75 31.97 11.34
N ARG A 467 -24.76 31.53 10.59
CA ARG A 467 -25.81 30.65 11.09
C ARG A 467 -25.32 29.19 11.16
N ARG A 468 -25.53 28.56 12.31
CA ARG A 468 -25.27 27.10 12.45
C ARG A 468 -26.40 26.32 11.83
N LEU A 469 -26.08 25.40 10.91
CA LEU A 469 -27.08 24.60 10.17
C LEU A 469 -27.17 23.16 10.67
N ALA A 470 -26.01 22.53 10.91
CA ALA A 470 -25.94 21.11 11.26
C ALA A 470 -24.64 20.81 11.98
N GLY A 471 -24.56 19.64 12.60
CA GLY A 471 -23.35 19.08 13.18
C GLY A 471 -23.23 17.59 12.86
N GLY A 472 -22.07 17.03 13.16
CA GLY A 472 -21.79 15.60 12.94
C GLY A 472 -20.41 15.21 13.44
N LEU A 473 -19.91 14.08 12.98
CA LEU A 473 -18.60 13.53 13.34
C LEU A 473 -17.80 13.20 12.09
N VAL A 474 -16.52 13.55 12.10
CA VAL A 474 -15.51 13.07 11.13
C VAL A 474 -14.31 12.55 11.91
N THR A 475 -14.00 11.26 11.78
CA THR A 475 -12.88 10.62 12.50
C THR A 475 -12.91 10.92 14.02
N ARG A 476 -14.07 10.75 14.65
CA ARG A 476 -14.33 11.11 16.06
C ARG A 476 -14.24 12.62 16.39
N GLN A 477 -13.95 13.45 15.42
CA GLN A 477 -13.90 14.90 15.58
C GLN A 477 -15.30 15.49 15.34
N PRO A 478 -15.94 16.11 16.33
CA PRO A 478 -17.20 16.81 16.13
C PRO A 478 -16.97 18.05 15.28
N PHE A 479 -17.94 18.33 14.41
CA PHE A 479 -17.92 19.51 13.55
C PHE A 479 -19.28 20.22 13.53
N THR A 480 -19.22 21.48 13.18
CA THR A 480 -20.39 22.34 12.92
C THR A 480 -20.34 22.87 11.49
N VAL A 481 -21.49 22.95 10.84
CA VAL A 481 -21.67 23.57 9.53
C VAL A 481 -22.16 24.99 9.71
N LEU A 482 -21.44 25.95 9.15
CA LEU A 482 -21.77 27.37 9.20
C LEU A 482 -22.20 27.89 7.83
N ASP A 483 -23.29 28.67 7.82
CA ASP A 483 -23.80 29.39 6.67
C ASP A 483 -23.52 30.89 6.82
N PRO A 484 -22.68 31.48 5.97
CA PRO A 484 -22.34 32.90 6.05
C PRO A 484 -23.28 33.82 5.27
N THR A 485 -24.42 33.32 4.75
CA THR A 485 -25.31 34.09 3.85
C THR A 485 -25.78 35.39 4.47
N GLU A 486 -25.95 35.41 5.79
CA GLU A 486 -26.33 36.62 6.52
C GLU A 486 -25.20 37.64 6.67
N CYS A 487 -23.92 37.15 6.66
CA CYS A 487 -22.76 38.01 6.75
C CYS A 487 -22.51 38.80 5.46
N SER A 488 -22.80 38.22 4.30
CA SER A 488 -22.65 38.89 3.00
C SER A 488 -23.66 39.99 2.72
N ARG A 489 -24.74 40.06 3.52
CA ARG A 489 -25.80 41.08 3.44
C ARG A 489 -25.57 42.29 4.33
N ARG A 490 -24.55 42.26 5.18
CA ARG A 490 -24.19 43.44 5.99
C ARG A 490 -23.28 44.37 5.15
N PRO A 491 -23.64 45.66 5.03
CA PRO A 491 -22.86 46.63 4.25
C PRO A 491 -21.46 46.86 4.80
#